data_5ad2b4594bd83c2171c75aa66bb3cd42
#
_entry.id   5ad2b4594bd83c2171c75aa66bb3cd42
#
_cell.length_a   1.000
_cell.length_b   1.000
_cell.length_c   1.000
_cell.angle_alpha   90.00
_cell.angle_beta   90.00
_cell.angle_gamma   90.00
#
_symmetry.space_group_name_H-M   'P 1'
#
loop_
_entity.id
_entity.type
_entity.pdbx_description
1 polymer ?
#
loop_
_entity_poly.entity_id
_entity_poly.type
_entity_poly.pdbx_seq_one_letter_code
_entity_poly.pdbx_strand_id
1 'polypeptide(L)'
;MASANAKSNTKASANAIGNAKRKASGRPRLGEPTLTASDWAEAALQLIAEQGLRALTVDTLASRLGVTKGSFYWHFEGRSDLLAAALARWEQNTTTEAISGLSAVTDPRRRLELMLNAASQPPRSRSLYAALAEAAEDPVVRRVLNRVASARIAYLETCYSELGLPPALAKSQSVLAYAAYRGLLQLAHEAPASLPTDWSIYPEVVRSALLPDEPKDAPTKKKSKAKKRASLSHD
;
A
#
# COMPACT_ATOMS: atom_id res chain seq x y z
N MET A 1 -33.05 -65.25 -56.71
CA MET A 1 -32.39 -64.77 -57.94
C MET A 1 -31.35 -63.74 -57.48
N ALA A 2 -30.12 -64.14 -57.43
CA ALA A 2 -29.12 -63.93 -58.44
C ALA A 2 -28.69 -62.44 -58.44
N SER A 3 -27.52 -61.98 -58.28
CA SER A 3 -26.17 -62.45 -58.59
C SER A 3 -25.25 -61.29 -58.10
N ALA A 4 -24.29 -61.51 -57.38
CA ALA A 4 -22.88 -61.82 -57.69
C ALA A 4 -22.06 -60.59 -58.20
N ASN A 5 -20.92 -60.49 -57.58
CA ASN A 5 -19.61 -60.15 -58.12
C ASN A 5 -19.17 -58.68 -58.00
N ALA A 6 -17.98 -58.37 -57.68
CA ALA A 6 -16.69 -58.99 -57.33
C ALA A 6 -15.69 -57.88 -57.31
N LYS A 7 -14.76 -58.00 -56.38
CA LYS A 7 -13.30 -57.58 -56.44
C LYS A 7 -12.92 -56.22 -57.01
N SER A 8 -12.25 -55.39 -56.19
CA SER A 8 -10.76 -55.46 -56.25
C SER A 8 -10.11 -54.57 -55.21
N ASN A 9 -9.14 -55.16 -54.71
CA ASN A 9 -8.10 -54.78 -53.82
C ASN A 9 -7.22 -53.66 -54.42
N THR A 10 -6.94 -52.62 -53.69
CA THR A 10 -5.63 -51.96 -53.82
C THR A 10 -5.21 -51.31 -52.51
N LYS A 11 -4.04 -51.73 -52.04
CA LYS A 11 -3.22 -51.17 -50.96
C LYS A 11 -2.84 -49.71 -51.25
N ALA A 12 -2.81 -48.87 -50.19
CA ALA A 12 -1.73 -47.92 -49.96
C ALA A 12 -1.82 -47.33 -48.56
N SER A 13 -0.97 -47.79 -47.72
CA SER A 13 0.05 -47.06 -46.94
C SER A 13 -0.41 -45.85 -46.15
N ALA A 14 -0.41 -46.07 -44.84
CA ALA A 14 0.32 -45.33 -43.82
C ALA A 14 0.51 -43.81 -44.03
N ASN A 15 -0.10 -43.03 -43.16
CA ASN A 15 0.71 -42.07 -42.46
C ASN A 15 0.07 -41.73 -41.09
N ALA A 16 0.56 -42.37 -40.05
CA ALA A 16 0.39 -41.99 -38.69
C ALA A 16 1.22 -40.71 -38.44
N ILE A 17 0.60 -39.54 -38.53
CA ILE A 17 1.26 -38.30 -38.03
C ILE A 17 0.76 -38.15 -36.62
N GLY A 18 1.68 -38.58 -35.70
CA GLY A 18 1.56 -38.36 -34.28
C GLY A 18 1.42 -36.87 -33.95
N ASN A 19 0.30 -36.53 -33.35
CA ASN A 19 0.08 -35.21 -32.75
C ASN A 19 0.86 -35.14 -31.48
N ALA A 20 2.17 -34.90 -31.58
CA ALA A 20 3.03 -34.56 -30.45
C ALA A 20 2.65 -33.18 -29.98
N LYS A 21 1.84 -33.13 -28.90
CA LYS A 21 1.68 -31.92 -28.07
C LYS A 21 3.07 -31.42 -27.71
N ARG A 22 3.53 -30.40 -28.43
CA ARG A 22 4.71 -29.60 -28.04
C ARG A 22 4.37 -28.96 -26.69
N LYS A 23 4.92 -29.49 -25.61
CA LYS A 23 5.12 -28.76 -24.38
C LYS A 23 5.89 -27.49 -24.75
N ALA A 24 5.21 -26.37 -24.74
CA ALA A 24 5.86 -25.07 -24.81
C ALA A 24 6.70 -24.94 -23.53
N SER A 25 7.99 -25.21 -23.66
CA SER A 25 8.97 -24.88 -22.63
C SER A 25 9.06 -23.37 -22.57
N GLY A 26 8.41 -22.79 -21.56
CA GLY A 26 8.43 -21.34 -21.31
C GLY A 26 9.79 -20.88 -20.81
N ARG A 27 10.82 -20.93 -21.68
CA ARG A 27 12.02 -20.12 -21.46
C ARG A 27 11.68 -18.70 -21.93
N PRO A 28 12.00 -17.66 -21.11
CA PRO A 28 11.89 -16.28 -21.56
C PRO A 28 12.68 -16.10 -22.87
N ARG A 29 12.08 -15.41 -23.83
CA ARG A 29 12.81 -14.99 -25.03
C ARG A 29 13.86 -13.98 -24.60
N LEU A 30 15.10 -14.12 -25.08
CA LEU A 30 16.16 -13.15 -24.86
C LEU A 30 15.66 -11.77 -25.32
N GLY A 31 15.50 -10.82 -24.35
CA GLY A 31 15.09 -9.43 -24.63
C GLY A 31 13.75 -8.99 -24.03
N GLU A 32 12.92 -9.88 -23.48
CA GLU A 32 11.76 -9.46 -22.71
C GLU A 32 12.15 -9.22 -21.24
N PRO A 33 11.73 -8.10 -20.62
CA PRO A 33 12.00 -7.88 -19.21
C PRO A 33 11.34 -9.00 -18.41
N THR A 34 12.16 -9.81 -17.77
CA THR A 34 11.69 -10.88 -16.87
C THR A 34 11.06 -10.22 -15.65
N LEU A 35 9.79 -10.51 -15.39
CA LEU A 35 9.10 -10.04 -14.18
C LEU A 35 9.89 -10.49 -12.95
N THR A 36 10.08 -9.56 -12.04
CA THR A 36 10.73 -9.83 -10.74
C THR A 36 9.69 -10.22 -9.69
N ALA A 37 10.12 -10.79 -8.57
CA ALA A 37 9.24 -11.01 -7.40
C ALA A 37 8.55 -9.73 -6.94
N SER A 38 9.22 -8.59 -7.09
CA SER A 38 8.69 -7.26 -6.78
C SER A 38 7.52 -6.88 -7.68
N ASP A 39 7.59 -7.19 -8.98
CA ASP A 39 6.50 -6.89 -9.93
C ASP A 39 5.26 -7.72 -9.63
N TRP A 40 5.44 -8.99 -9.27
CA TRP A 40 4.36 -9.86 -8.82
C TRP A 40 3.72 -9.34 -7.53
N ALA A 41 4.52 -8.93 -6.55
CA ALA A 41 4.04 -8.39 -5.29
C ALA A 41 3.26 -7.09 -5.49
N GLU A 42 3.74 -6.18 -6.35
CA GLU A 42 3.05 -4.93 -6.69
C GLU A 42 1.71 -5.19 -7.40
N ALA A 43 1.70 -6.08 -8.40
CA ALA A 43 0.48 -6.47 -9.09
C ALA A 43 -0.54 -7.15 -8.14
N ALA A 44 -0.06 -7.91 -7.15
CA ALA A 44 -0.89 -8.49 -6.12
C ALA A 44 -1.56 -7.42 -5.24
N LEU A 45 -0.81 -6.40 -4.80
CA LEU A 45 -1.36 -5.28 -4.03
C LEU A 45 -2.42 -4.50 -4.82
N GLN A 46 -2.17 -4.25 -6.09
CA GLN A 46 -3.13 -3.58 -6.98
C GLN A 46 -4.40 -4.41 -7.15
N LEU A 47 -4.27 -5.71 -7.39
CA LEU A 47 -5.41 -6.62 -7.54
C LEU A 47 -6.25 -6.67 -6.26
N ILE A 48 -5.60 -6.75 -5.09
CA ILE A 48 -6.29 -6.72 -3.79
C ILE A 48 -7.05 -5.41 -3.60
N ALA A 49 -6.42 -4.28 -3.93
CA ALA A 49 -7.08 -2.97 -3.81
C ALA A 49 -8.30 -2.83 -4.72
N GLU A 50 -8.26 -3.40 -5.93
CA GLU A 50 -9.33 -3.30 -6.92
C GLU A 50 -10.47 -4.30 -6.70
N GLN A 51 -10.14 -5.52 -6.30
CA GLN A 51 -11.06 -6.66 -6.33
C GLN A 51 -11.14 -7.44 -4.99
N GLY A 52 -10.39 -7.02 -3.99
CA GLY A 52 -10.31 -7.68 -2.70
C GLY A 52 -9.39 -8.91 -2.68
N LEU A 53 -9.12 -9.42 -1.47
CA LEU A 53 -8.19 -10.53 -1.26
C LEU A 53 -8.61 -11.83 -1.95
N ARG A 54 -9.91 -12.06 -2.11
CA ARG A 54 -10.43 -13.30 -2.74
C ARG A 54 -10.04 -13.40 -4.21
N ALA A 55 -9.87 -12.29 -4.90
CA ALA A 55 -9.43 -12.25 -6.30
C ALA A 55 -7.96 -12.65 -6.49
N LEU A 56 -7.15 -12.64 -5.43
CA LEU A 56 -5.74 -12.98 -5.50
C LEU A 56 -5.56 -14.49 -5.74
N THR A 57 -5.45 -14.87 -7.00
CA THR A 57 -5.10 -16.23 -7.44
C THR A 57 -3.93 -16.17 -8.41
N VAL A 58 -3.19 -17.26 -8.53
CA VAL A 58 -2.06 -17.36 -9.48
C VAL A 58 -2.56 -17.15 -10.92
N ASP A 59 -3.74 -17.66 -11.22
CA ASP A 59 -4.37 -17.55 -12.55
C ASP A 59 -4.70 -16.11 -12.90
N THR A 60 -5.38 -15.42 -11.99
CA THR A 60 -5.78 -14.02 -12.19
C THR A 60 -4.55 -13.13 -12.38
N LEU A 61 -3.51 -13.35 -11.55
CA LEU A 61 -2.30 -12.55 -11.64
C LEU A 61 -1.49 -12.84 -12.89
N ALA A 62 -1.29 -14.10 -13.25
CA ALA A 62 -0.57 -14.48 -14.46
C ALA A 62 -1.26 -13.93 -15.71
N SER A 63 -2.60 -13.98 -15.76
CA SER A 63 -3.40 -13.37 -16.84
C SER A 63 -3.24 -11.86 -16.89
N ARG A 64 -3.29 -11.17 -15.72
CA ARG A 64 -3.11 -9.72 -15.63
C ARG A 64 -1.73 -9.26 -16.09
N LEU A 65 -0.70 -10.04 -15.77
CA LEU A 65 0.69 -9.75 -16.13
C LEU A 65 1.07 -10.24 -17.53
N GLY A 66 0.18 -10.92 -18.24
CA GLY A 66 0.44 -11.44 -19.59
C GLY A 66 1.48 -12.56 -19.64
N VAL A 67 1.64 -13.32 -18.55
CA VAL A 67 2.67 -14.36 -18.42
C VAL A 67 2.05 -15.72 -18.11
N THR A 68 2.87 -16.79 -18.18
CA THR A 68 2.43 -18.14 -17.82
C THR A 68 2.46 -18.36 -16.30
N LYS A 69 1.61 -19.26 -15.78
CA LYS A 69 1.68 -19.71 -14.37
C LYS A 69 3.08 -20.24 -13.99
N GLY A 70 3.80 -20.84 -14.94
CA GLY A 70 5.16 -21.32 -14.70
C GLY A 70 6.10 -20.20 -14.27
N SER A 71 5.91 -18.97 -14.77
CA SER A 71 6.69 -17.80 -14.36
C SER A 71 6.50 -17.46 -12.88
N PHE A 72 5.31 -17.66 -12.34
CA PHE A 72 5.03 -17.45 -10.91
C PHE A 72 5.88 -18.36 -10.01
N TYR A 73 5.95 -19.64 -10.33
CA TYR A 73 6.65 -20.64 -9.52
C TYR A 73 8.18 -20.54 -9.53
N TRP A 74 8.73 -19.63 -10.35
CA TRP A 74 10.14 -19.23 -10.24
C TRP A 74 10.40 -18.28 -9.06
N HIS A 75 9.37 -17.61 -8.56
CA HIS A 75 9.48 -16.56 -7.54
C HIS A 75 8.83 -16.94 -6.22
N PHE A 76 7.75 -17.74 -6.25
CA PHE A 76 6.92 -18.03 -5.08
C PHE A 76 6.50 -19.48 -5.06
N GLU A 77 6.47 -20.06 -3.86
CA GLU A 77 5.99 -21.43 -3.65
C GLU A 77 4.46 -21.53 -3.81
N GLY A 78 3.75 -20.45 -3.54
CA GLY A 78 2.29 -20.41 -3.64
C GLY A 78 1.70 -19.05 -3.32
N ARG A 79 0.35 -18.99 -3.35
CA ARG A 79 -0.42 -17.77 -3.10
C ARG A 79 -0.09 -17.13 -1.74
N SER A 80 0.12 -17.95 -0.71
CA SER A 80 0.39 -17.45 0.65
C SER A 80 1.74 -16.77 0.75
N ASP A 81 2.76 -17.29 0.06
CA ASP A 81 4.09 -16.72 -0.02
C ASP A 81 4.09 -15.38 -0.77
N LEU A 82 3.42 -15.31 -1.93
CA LEU A 82 3.19 -14.06 -2.63
C LEU A 82 2.46 -13.04 -1.75
N LEU A 83 1.38 -13.43 -1.05
CA LEU A 83 0.65 -12.54 -0.17
C LEU A 83 1.56 -11.99 0.93
N ALA A 84 2.37 -12.83 1.56
CA ALA A 84 3.32 -12.41 2.58
C ALA A 84 4.34 -11.39 2.03
N ALA A 85 4.90 -11.65 0.85
CA ALA A 85 5.84 -10.74 0.19
C ALA A 85 5.18 -9.40 -0.21
N ALA A 86 3.98 -9.44 -0.76
CA ALA A 86 3.21 -8.25 -1.12
C ALA A 86 2.90 -7.38 0.10
N LEU A 87 2.44 -7.99 1.19
CA LEU A 87 2.13 -7.28 2.42
C LEU A 87 3.39 -6.72 3.11
N ALA A 88 4.52 -7.44 3.09
CA ALA A 88 5.79 -6.95 3.60
C ALA A 88 6.26 -5.69 2.83
N ARG A 89 6.13 -5.69 1.49
CA ARG A 89 6.41 -4.53 0.66
C ARG A 89 5.51 -3.35 0.98
N TRP A 90 4.21 -3.60 1.15
CA TRP A 90 3.26 -2.55 1.55
C TRP A 90 3.60 -1.96 2.92
N GLU A 91 3.89 -2.79 3.92
CA GLU A 91 4.31 -2.37 5.27
C GLU A 91 5.59 -1.52 5.20
N GLN A 92 6.58 -1.96 4.44
CA GLN A 92 7.83 -1.25 4.22
C GLN A 92 7.58 0.15 3.65
N ASN A 93 6.90 0.24 2.52
CA ASN A 93 6.72 1.50 1.79
C ASN A 93 5.80 2.49 2.54
N THR A 94 4.74 2.00 3.18
CA THR A 94 3.71 2.89 3.76
C THR A 94 3.88 3.15 5.24
N THR A 95 4.72 2.41 5.93
CA THR A 95 4.91 2.55 7.37
C THR A 95 6.39 2.73 7.73
N THR A 96 7.24 1.77 7.40
CA THR A 96 8.65 1.82 7.81
C THR A 96 9.38 3.00 7.18
N GLU A 97 9.28 3.17 5.88
CA GLU A 97 9.93 4.29 5.16
C GLU A 97 9.31 5.64 5.51
N ALA A 98 7.99 5.70 5.68
CA ALA A 98 7.31 6.92 6.10
C ALA A 98 7.78 7.39 7.50
N ILE A 99 7.87 6.48 8.47
CA ILE A 99 8.38 6.77 9.82
C ILE A 99 9.85 7.16 9.75
N SER A 100 10.68 6.45 8.98
CA SER A 100 12.09 6.76 8.80
C SER A 100 12.30 8.15 8.20
N GLY A 101 11.53 8.51 7.16
CA GLY A 101 11.59 9.83 6.55
C GLY A 101 11.21 10.96 7.51
N LEU A 102 10.20 10.73 8.36
CA LEU A 102 9.80 11.70 9.38
C LEU A 102 10.83 11.84 10.51
N SER A 103 11.56 10.77 10.82
CA SER A 103 12.60 10.80 11.87
C SER A 103 13.76 11.74 11.55
N ALA A 104 13.95 12.12 10.29
CA ALA A 104 14.91 13.14 9.88
C ALA A 104 14.48 14.58 10.29
N VAL A 105 13.22 14.79 10.61
CA VAL A 105 12.68 16.07 11.08
C VAL A 105 12.86 16.16 12.59
N THR A 106 13.70 17.08 13.06
CA THR A 106 14.05 17.21 14.49
C THR A 106 12.92 17.74 15.36
N ASP A 107 12.07 18.61 14.82
CA ASP A 107 10.94 19.19 15.54
C ASP A 107 9.77 18.21 15.64
N PRO A 108 9.40 17.72 16.84
CA PRO A 108 8.31 16.77 17.02
C PRO A 108 6.95 17.34 16.62
N ARG A 109 6.74 18.65 16.79
CA ARG A 109 5.52 19.32 16.35
C ARG A 109 5.38 19.23 14.84
N ARG A 110 6.48 19.53 14.13
CA ARG A 110 6.50 19.45 12.66
C ARG A 110 6.30 18.04 12.15
N ARG A 111 6.87 17.03 12.81
CA ARG A 111 6.62 15.61 12.47
C ARG A 111 5.13 15.27 12.58
N LEU A 112 4.51 15.65 13.71
CA LEU A 112 3.09 15.39 13.93
C LEU A 112 2.22 16.12 12.90
N GLU A 113 2.51 17.40 12.61
CA GLU A 113 1.81 18.16 11.56
C GLU A 113 1.88 17.48 10.19
N LEU A 114 3.06 16.99 9.79
CA LEU A 114 3.24 16.29 8.52
C LEU A 114 2.41 15.01 8.47
N MET A 115 2.37 14.24 9.57
CA MET A 115 1.56 13.03 9.67
C MET A 115 0.05 13.34 9.59
N LEU A 116 -0.42 14.32 10.36
CA LEU A 116 -1.82 14.71 10.37
C LEU A 116 -2.27 15.26 9.01
N ASN A 117 -1.43 16.08 8.37
CA ASN A 117 -1.71 16.56 7.01
C ASN A 117 -1.79 15.43 5.98
N ALA A 118 -0.87 14.47 6.04
CA ALA A 118 -0.91 13.31 5.14
C ALA A 118 -2.15 12.45 5.37
N ALA A 119 -2.56 12.28 6.64
CA ALA A 119 -3.75 11.53 7.03
C ALA A 119 -5.06 12.25 6.70
N SER A 120 -5.04 13.57 6.47
CA SER A 120 -6.21 14.42 6.19
C SER A 120 -6.47 14.61 4.70
N GLN A 121 -5.67 14.00 3.82
CA GLN A 121 -5.92 14.09 2.39
C GLN A 121 -7.17 13.30 2.00
N PRO A 122 -7.88 13.72 0.93
CA PRO A 122 -9.02 12.97 0.42
C PRO A 122 -8.66 11.51 0.23
N PRO A 123 -9.37 10.58 0.89
CA PRO A 123 -9.08 9.16 0.74
C PRO A 123 -9.45 8.70 -0.68
N ARG A 124 -8.61 7.86 -1.26
CA ARG A 124 -8.96 7.20 -2.52
C ARG A 124 -10.13 6.25 -2.28
N SER A 125 -11.12 6.25 -3.14
CA SER A 125 -12.35 5.46 -3.03
C SER A 125 -12.11 3.94 -2.93
N ARG A 126 -10.96 3.46 -3.43
CA ARG A 126 -10.51 2.08 -3.25
C ARG A 126 -9.14 2.09 -2.60
N SER A 127 -9.14 2.00 -1.29
CA SER A 127 -7.92 1.94 -0.50
C SER A 127 -7.52 0.48 -0.30
N LEU A 128 -6.29 0.13 -0.66
CA LEU A 128 -5.71 -1.18 -0.31
C LEU A 128 -5.89 -1.48 1.19
N TYR A 129 -5.78 -0.43 2.03
CA TYR A 129 -5.98 -0.59 3.47
C TYR A 129 -7.40 -1.04 3.83
N ALA A 130 -8.44 -0.51 3.18
CA ALA A 130 -9.81 -0.94 3.41
C ALA A 130 -10.02 -2.40 2.95
N ALA A 131 -9.52 -2.76 1.77
CA ALA A 131 -9.58 -4.13 1.28
C ALA A 131 -8.85 -5.14 2.19
N LEU A 132 -7.73 -4.73 2.80
CA LEU A 132 -7.02 -5.54 3.79
C LEU A 132 -7.80 -5.62 5.12
N ALA A 133 -8.48 -4.55 5.53
CA ALA A 133 -9.31 -4.55 6.73
C ALA A 133 -10.49 -5.51 6.62
N GLU A 134 -11.13 -5.57 5.46
CA GLU A 134 -12.19 -6.57 5.17
C GLU A 134 -11.67 -8.02 5.21
N ALA A 135 -10.40 -8.20 4.85
CA ALA A 135 -9.74 -9.50 4.87
C ALA A 135 -9.02 -9.82 6.20
N ALA A 136 -9.32 -9.09 7.28
CA ALA A 136 -8.62 -9.22 8.57
C ALA A 136 -8.82 -10.59 9.27
N GLU A 137 -9.73 -11.43 8.78
CA GLU A 137 -9.85 -12.81 9.24
C GLU A 137 -8.69 -13.69 8.75
N ASP A 138 -8.08 -13.35 7.60
CA ASP A 138 -6.88 -14.04 7.15
C ASP A 138 -5.72 -13.80 8.13
N PRO A 139 -5.07 -14.87 8.66
CA PRO A 139 -4.05 -14.72 9.70
C PRO A 139 -2.79 -14.00 9.22
N VAL A 140 -2.47 -14.03 7.92
CA VAL A 140 -1.33 -13.30 7.36
C VAL A 140 -1.64 -11.81 7.34
N VAL A 141 -2.81 -11.45 6.82
CA VAL A 141 -3.30 -10.06 6.78
C VAL A 141 -3.38 -9.47 8.19
N ARG A 142 -4.03 -10.18 9.12
CA ARG A 142 -4.20 -9.71 10.50
C ARG A 142 -2.88 -9.42 11.19
N ARG A 143 -1.87 -10.29 11.05
CA ARG A 143 -0.54 -10.06 11.62
C ARG A 143 0.10 -8.78 11.09
N VAL A 144 0.01 -8.53 9.80
CA VAL A 144 0.58 -7.32 9.19
C VAL A 144 -0.18 -6.08 9.63
N LEU A 145 -1.51 -6.10 9.61
CA LEU A 145 -2.33 -4.97 10.08
C LEU A 145 -2.02 -4.61 11.54
N ASN A 146 -1.83 -5.62 12.41
CA ASN A 146 -1.46 -5.39 13.81
C ASN A 146 -0.07 -4.75 13.95
N ARG A 147 0.94 -5.21 13.20
CA ARG A 147 2.27 -4.59 13.21
C ARG A 147 2.23 -3.14 12.73
N VAL A 148 1.54 -2.89 11.62
CA VAL A 148 1.37 -1.53 11.06
C VAL A 148 0.67 -0.61 12.05
N ALA A 149 -0.41 -1.07 12.69
CA ALA A 149 -1.12 -0.29 13.70
C ALA A 149 -0.22 0.01 14.91
N SER A 150 0.45 -1.01 15.45
CA SER A 150 1.36 -0.85 16.58
C SER A 150 2.50 0.11 16.28
N ALA A 151 3.14 -0.01 15.12
CA ALA A 151 4.25 0.86 14.73
C ALA A 151 3.81 2.33 14.59
N ARG A 152 2.67 2.58 13.95
CA ARG A 152 2.15 3.93 13.75
C ARG A 152 1.68 4.58 15.05
N ILE A 153 0.98 3.82 15.91
CA ILE A 153 0.55 4.32 17.22
C ILE A 153 1.77 4.61 18.10
N ALA A 154 2.78 3.74 18.14
CA ALA A 154 3.99 3.96 18.91
C ALA A 154 4.76 5.21 18.44
N TYR A 155 4.83 5.43 17.13
CA TYR A 155 5.48 6.63 16.60
C TYR A 155 4.72 7.92 16.94
N LEU A 156 3.39 7.91 16.86
CA LEU A 156 2.53 9.02 17.31
C LEU A 156 2.73 9.28 18.80
N GLU A 157 2.77 8.22 19.64
CA GLU A 157 3.00 8.32 21.07
C GLU A 157 4.36 8.98 21.39
N THR A 158 5.40 8.63 20.63
CA THR A 158 6.70 9.28 20.73
C THR A 158 6.59 10.79 20.44
N CYS A 159 5.92 11.17 19.33
CA CYS A 159 5.74 12.58 18.98
C CYS A 159 4.98 13.35 20.06
N TYR A 160 3.89 12.79 20.59
CA TYR A 160 3.12 13.43 21.66
C TYR A 160 3.91 13.53 22.98
N SER A 161 4.70 12.52 23.32
CA SER A 161 5.55 12.53 24.51
C SER A 161 6.65 13.58 24.41
N GLU A 162 7.28 13.74 23.25
CA GLU A 162 8.29 14.75 22.99
C GLU A 162 7.71 16.18 23.00
N LEU A 163 6.41 16.32 22.73
CA LEU A 163 5.66 17.58 22.93
C LEU A 163 5.28 17.86 24.38
N GLY A 164 5.65 16.97 25.31
CA GLY A 164 5.45 17.16 26.75
C GLY A 164 4.12 16.62 27.28
N LEU A 165 3.37 15.84 26.52
CA LEU A 165 2.15 15.23 27.06
C LEU A 165 2.51 14.14 28.10
N PRO A 166 1.76 14.04 29.21
CA PRO A 166 1.89 12.94 30.16
C PRO A 166 1.69 11.58 29.46
N PRO A 167 2.38 10.50 29.88
CA PRO A 167 2.38 9.22 29.17
C PRO A 167 0.98 8.66 28.85
N ALA A 168 0.07 8.71 29.83
CA ALA A 168 -1.30 8.23 29.63
C ALA A 168 -2.08 9.05 28.57
N LEU A 169 -1.85 10.36 28.53
CA LEU A 169 -2.47 11.25 27.55
C LEU A 169 -1.84 11.07 26.18
N ALA A 170 -0.50 10.99 26.08
CA ALA A 170 0.20 10.72 24.84
C ALA A 170 -0.28 9.41 24.20
N LYS A 171 -0.43 8.36 25.00
CA LYS A 171 -1.00 7.08 24.55
C LYS A 171 -2.42 7.21 24.03
N SER A 172 -3.30 7.86 24.80
CA SER A 172 -4.70 8.03 24.41
C SER A 172 -4.85 8.87 23.15
N GLN A 173 -4.06 9.96 23.05
CA GLN A 173 -4.06 10.85 21.88
C GLN A 173 -3.55 10.13 20.62
N SER A 174 -2.51 9.29 20.74
CA SER A 174 -1.98 8.51 19.63
C SER A 174 -3.00 7.50 19.09
N VAL A 175 -3.74 6.85 19.98
CA VAL A 175 -4.83 5.94 19.59
C VAL A 175 -5.95 6.70 18.91
N LEU A 176 -6.36 7.86 19.45
CA LEU A 176 -7.41 8.70 18.87
C LEU A 176 -7.03 9.17 17.45
N ALA A 177 -5.80 9.68 17.28
CA ALA A 177 -5.31 10.14 15.98
C ALA A 177 -5.30 8.99 14.93
N TYR A 178 -4.82 7.82 15.34
CA TYR A 178 -4.81 6.66 14.45
C TYR A 178 -6.23 6.14 14.15
N ALA A 179 -7.12 6.13 15.13
CA ALA A 179 -8.52 5.74 14.96
C ALA A 179 -9.29 6.69 14.03
N ALA A 180 -9.06 8.00 14.13
CA ALA A 180 -9.64 9.00 13.23
C ALA A 180 -9.23 8.75 11.77
N TYR A 181 -7.93 8.53 11.52
CA TYR A 181 -7.43 8.16 10.20
C TYR A 181 -8.06 6.87 9.67
N ARG A 182 -8.13 5.83 10.52
CA ARG A 182 -8.73 4.56 10.17
C ARG A 182 -10.21 4.68 9.84
N GLY A 183 -10.94 5.41 10.67
CA GLY A 183 -12.36 5.67 10.46
C GLY A 183 -12.63 6.40 9.15
N LEU A 184 -11.78 7.38 8.79
CA LEU A 184 -11.88 8.07 7.52
C LEU A 184 -11.73 7.12 6.31
N LEU A 185 -10.74 6.23 6.35
CA LEU A 185 -10.54 5.24 5.28
C LEU A 185 -11.73 4.27 5.18
N GLN A 186 -12.29 3.88 6.31
CA GLN A 186 -13.45 3.00 6.36
C GLN A 186 -14.70 3.69 5.81
N LEU A 187 -14.97 4.94 6.23
CA LEU A 187 -16.09 5.74 5.71
C LEU A 187 -15.98 5.97 4.20
N ALA A 188 -14.76 6.21 3.69
CA ALA A 188 -14.55 6.37 2.26
C ALA A 188 -14.89 5.10 1.45
N HIS A 189 -14.78 3.95 2.08
CA HIS A 189 -15.11 2.67 1.47
C HIS A 189 -16.61 2.34 1.60
N GLU A 190 -17.16 2.47 2.80
CA GLU A 190 -18.54 2.05 3.12
C GLU A 190 -19.60 3.10 2.74
N ALA A 191 -19.29 4.38 2.96
CA ALA A 191 -20.24 5.47 2.83
C ALA A 191 -19.62 6.72 2.20
N PRO A 192 -19.07 6.63 0.96
CA PRO A 192 -18.36 7.74 0.32
C PRO A 192 -19.21 9.01 0.18
N ALA A 193 -20.52 8.87 0.04
CA ALA A 193 -21.45 10.00 -0.04
C ALA A 193 -21.59 10.80 1.28
N SER A 194 -21.15 10.25 2.40
CA SER A 194 -21.14 10.91 3.70
C SER A 194 -19.93 11.81 3.91
N LEU A 195 -18.93 11.74 3.01
CA LEU A 195 -17.73 12.53 3.12
C LEU A 195 -17.90 13.93 2.54
N PRO A 196 -17.12 14.92 3.02
CA PRO A 196 -17.14 16.26 2.44
C PRO A 196 -16.80 16.23 0.94
N THR A 197 -17.46 17.06 0.16
CA THR A 197 -17.07 17.32 -1.23
C THR A 197 -15.91 18.32 -1.31
N ASP A 198 -15.84 19.24 -0.34
CA ASP A 198 -14.74 20.19 -0.18
C ASP A 198 -13.85 19.76 1.00
N TRP A 199 -12.60 19.44 0.70
CA TRP A 199 -11.59 18.99 1.65
C TRP A 199 -10.67 20.12 2.15
N SER A 200 -10.89 21.36 1.73
CA SER A 200 -9.99 22.48 2.04
C SER A 200 -9.89 22.77 3.54
N ILE A 201 -10.96 22.55 4.28
CA ILE A 201 -11.05 22.82 5.72
C ILE A 201 -10.66 21.60 6.58
N TYR A 202 -10.81 20.39 6.06
CA TYR A 202 -10.64 19.17 6.84
C TYR A 202 -9.25 19.04 7.52
N PRO A 203 -8.11 19.36 6.86
CA PRO A 203 -6.80 19.34 7.51
C PRO A 203 -6.71 20.29 8.71
N GLU A 204 -7.38 21.45 8.67
CA GLU A 204 -7.41 22.38 9.80
C GLU A 204 -8.21 21.82 10.97
N VAL A 205 -9.36 21.20 10.71
CA VAL A 205 -10.16 20.53 11.74
C VAL A 205 -9.36 19.43 12.43
N VAL A 206 -8.68 18.58 11.64
CA VAL A 206 -7.84 17.50 12.18
C VAL A 206 -6.68 18.05 13.01
N ARG A 207 -6.01 19.10 12.51
CA ARG A 207 -4.91 19.75 13.24
C ARG A 207 -5.41 20.37 14.54
N SER A 208 -6.50 21.11 14.54
CA SER A 208 -7.09 21.72 15.73
C SER A 208 -7.50 20.68 16.79
N ALA A 209 -7.98 19.52 16.36
CA ALA A 209 -8.41 18.46 17.27
C ALA A 209 -7.28 17.59 17.83
N LEU A 210 -6.21 17.40 17.06
CA LEU A 210 -5.18 16.40 17.35
C LEU A 210 -3.77 16.96 17.61
N LEU A 211 -3.52 18.24 17.26
CA LEU A 211 -2.22 18.87 17.56
C LEU A 211 -2.33 19.61 18.91
N PRO A 212 -1.50 19.28 19.90
CA PRO A 212 -1.48 19.98 21.18
C PRO A 212 -1.24 21.48 21.01
N ASP A 213 -1.84 22.31 21.87
CA ASP A 213 -1.55 23.74 21.94
C ASP A 213 -0.05 23.98 22.19
N GLU A 214 0.47 25.09 21.68
CA GLU A 214 1.82 25.49 22.06
C GLU A 214 1.86 25.83 23.56
N PRO A 215 2.95 25.43 24.27
CA PRO A 215 3.14 25.84 25.65
C PRO A 215 3.07 27.37 25.73
N LYS A 216 2.19 27.89 26.58
CA LYS A 216 1.97 29.35 26.75
C LYS A 216 3.22 30.13 27.18
N ASP A 217 4.32 29.43 27.55
CA ASP A 217 5.57 29.97 28.02
C ASP A 217 6.75 29.82 27.06
N ALA A 218 6.53 29.50 25.78
CA ALA A 218 7.60 29.49 24.80
C ALA A 218 8.12 30.93 24.56
N PRO A 219 9.42 31.27 24.81
CA PRO A 219 9.92 32.61 24.61
C PRO A 219 9.79 32.98 23.14
N THR A 220 8.94 33.96 22.86
CA THR A 220 8.80 34.55 21.53
C THR A 220 10.16 34.96 21.02
N LYS A 221 10.69 34.31 19.98
CA LYS A 221 11.91 34.78 19.28
C LYS A 221 11.62 36.20 18.76
N LYS A 222 11.95 37.22 19.56
CA LYS A 222 11.93 38.63 19.13
C LYS A 222 12.78 38.73 17.88
N LYS A 223 12.13 39.04 16.75
CA LYS A 223 12.81 39.44 15.51
C LYS A 223 13.68 40.66 15.86
N SER A 224 14.98 40.43 16.00
CA SER A 224 15.97 41.47 16.12
C SER A 224 15.93 42.33 14.85
N LYS A 225 15.20 43.44 14.90
CA LYS A 225 15.34 44.51 13.91
C LYS A 225 16.72 45.15 14.16
N ALA A 226 17.72 44.75 13.41
CA ALA A 226 18.98 45.46 13.29
C ALA A 226 18.68 46.85 12.73
N LYS A 227 18.70 47.85 13.63
CA LYS A 227 18.56 49.26 13.33
C LYS A 227 19.89 49.71 12.72
N LYS A 228 19.99 49.75 11.40
CA LYS A 228 21.11 50.32 10.65
C LYS A 228 21.09 51.86 10.91
N ARG A 229 21.82 52.30 11.91
CA ARG A 229 22.14 53.72 12.07
C ARG A 229 23.16 54.09 11.00
N ALA A 230 22.72 54.86 10.01
CA ALA A 230 23.58 55.64 9.19
C ALA A 230 24.12 56.79 10.02
N SER A 231 25.41 56.82 10.31
CA SER A 231 26.11 58.00 10.75
C SER A 231 26.62 58.74 9.51
N LEU A 232 25.92 59.79 9.14
CA LEU A 232 26.51 60.88 8.39
C LEU A 232 27.40 61.65 9.37
N SER A 233 28.67 61.74 9.09
CA SER A 233 29.54 62.78 9.60
C SER A 233 30.06 63.60 8.43
N HIS A 234 29.72 64.87 8.46
CA HIS A 234 30.41 65.96 7.79
C HIS A 234 31.86 66.05 8.32
N ASP A 235 32.79 66.13 7.43
CA ASP A 235 33.69 67.27 7.11
C ASP A 235 34.45 66.94 5.83
#